data_35bb1412f8155bd61ce63f540dafa037
#
_entry.id   35bb1412f8155bd61ce63f540dafa037
#
_cell.length_a   1.000
_cell.length_b   1.000
_cell.length_c   1.000
_cell.angle_alpha   90.00
_cell.angle_beta   90.00
_cell.angle_gamma   90.00
#
_symmetry.space_group_name_H-M   'P 1'
#
loop_
_entity.id
_entity.type
_entity.pdbx_description
1 polymer ?
#
loop_
_entity_poly.entity_id
_entity_poly.type
_entity_poly.pdbx_seq_one_letter_code
_entity_poly.pdbx_strand_id
1 'polypeptide(L)' 'MSSSYLMNLLASAIAVILGIVIHESAHAAAAWALGDKLSLIHI' A
#
# COMPACT_ATOMS: atom_id res chain seq x y z
N MET A 1 -30.52 -1.12 8.18
CA MET A 1 -29.18 -0.54 8.35
C MET A 1 -29.26 0.97 8.39
N SER A 2 -28.59 1.57 9.37
CA SER A 2 -28.58 3.02 9.42
C SER A 2 -27.51 3.56 8.43
N SER A 3 -27.73 4.78 7.96
CA SER A 3 -26.78 5.39 7.03
C SER A 3 -25.44 5.65 7.70
N SER A 4 -25.41 5.87 9.03
CA SER A 4 -24.13 6.05 9.72
C SER A 4 -23.33 4.76 9.79
N TYR A 5 -23.99 3.62 9.93
CA TYR A 5 -23.32 2.32 9.87
C TYR A 5 -22.71 2.10 8.49
N LEU A 6 -23.48 2.38 7.46
CA LEU A 6 -23.03 2.21 6.08
C LEU A 6 -21.87 3.13 5.77
N MET A 7 -21.95 4.38 6.19
CA MET A 7 -20.85 5.34 5.98
C MET A 7 -19.58 4.93 6.72
N ASN A 8 -19.71 4.43 7.93
CA ASN A 8 -18.57 3.91 8.69
C ASN A 8 -17.93 2.73 7.98
N LEU A 9 -18.76 1.83 7.47
CA LEU A 9 -18.28 0.65 6.76
C LEU A 9 -17.53 1.05 5.50
N LEU A 10 -18.08 1.97 4.72
CA LEU A 10 -17.44 2.46 3.51
C LEU A 10 -16.14 3.19 3.82
N ALA A 11 -16.14 4.03 4.83
CA ALA A 11 -14.93 4.75 5.22
C ALA A 11 -13.84 3.80 5.66
N SER A 12 -14.19 2.77 6.42
CA SER A 12 -13.23 1.75 6.87
C SER A 12 -12.68 0.97 5.69
N ALA A 13 -13.52 0.61 4.73
CA ALA A 13 -13.08 -0.12 3.55
C ALA A 13 -12.11 0.72 2.73
N ILE A 14 -12.41 1.99 2.53
CA ILE A 14 -11.53 2.90 1.81
C ILE A 14 -10.20 3.05 2.54
N ALA A 15 -10.24 3.22 3.85
CA ALA A 15 -9.03 3.36 4.66
C ALA A 15 -8.13 2.13 4.55
N VAL A 16 -8.73 0.93 4.61
CA VAL A 16 -7.98 -0.32 4.48
C VAL A 16 -7.36 -0.43 3.09
N ILE A 17 -8.12 -0.13 2.06
CA ILE A 17 -7.62 -0.20 0.67
C ILE A 17 -6.47 0.78 0.48
N LEU A 18 -6.62 2.01 0.94
CA LEU A 18 -5.55 3.00 0.83
C LEU A 18 -4.32 2.59 1.62
N GLY A 19 -4.51 2.02 2.80
CA GLY A 19 -3.40 1.52 3.60
C GLY A 19 -2.64 0.43 2.90
N ILE A 20 -3.35 -0.51 2.29
CA ILE A 20 -2.74 -1.61 1.54
C ILE A 20 -1.98 -1.07 0.32
N VAL A 21 -2.58 -0.16 -0.42
CA VAL A 21 -1.94 0.43 -1.61
C VAL A 21 -0.66 1.15 -1.23
N ILE A 22 -0.68 1.95 -0.17
CA ILE A 22 0.51 2.65 0.30
C ILE A 22 1.56 1.65 0.76
N HIS A 23 1.16 0.61 1.48
CA HIS A 23 2.07 -0.43 1.96
C HIS A 23 2.75 -1.15 0.80
N GLU A 24 1.97 -1.54 -0.21
CA GLU A 24 2.49 -2.19 -1.40
C GLU A 24 3.42 -1.28 -2.18
N SER A 25 3.05 0.01 -2.31
CA SER A 25 3.88 0.98 -3.00
C SER A 25 5.21 1.17 -2.28
N ALA A 26 5.19 1.22 -0.96
CA ALA A 26 6.41 1.36 -0.17
C ALA A 26 7.32 0.15 -0.36
N HIS A 27 6.75 -1.07 -0.34
CA HIS A 27 7.50 -2.29 -0.58
C HIS A 27 8.09 -2.34 -1.99
N ALA A 28 7.30 -1.95 -2.98
CA ALA A 28 7.75 -1.94 -4.35
C ALA A 28 8.89 -0.94 -4.55
N ALA A 29 8.76 0.25 -3.95
CA ALA A 29 9.79 1.28 -4.05
C ALA A 29 11.08 0.82 -3.36
N ALA A 30 10.98 0.21 -2.20
CA ALA A 30 12.12 -0.30 -1.47
C ALA A 30 12.82 -1.42 -2.24
N ALA A 31 12.04 -2.35 -2.77
CA ALA A 31 12.57 -3.46 -3.56
C ALA A 31 13.24 -2.96 -4.82
N TRP A 32 12.64 -1.97 -5.49
CA TRP A 32 13.23 -1.39 -6.69
C TRP A 32 14.58 -0.74 -6.38
N ALA A 33 14.64 0.04 -5.31
CA ALA A 33 15.87 0.73 -4.92
C ALA A 33 16.96 -0.27 -4.54
N LEU A 34 16.61 -1.30 -3.77
CA LEU A 34 17.57 -2.32 -3.37
C LEU A 34 17.98 -3.20 -4.54
N GLY A 35 17.03 -3.53 -5.40
CA GLY A 35 17.30 -4.32 -6.59
C GLY A 35 18.24 -3.62 -7.54
N ASP A 36 18.08 -2.30 -7.71
CA ASP A 36 18.94 -1.52 -8.54
C ASP A 36 20.37 -1.54 -8.00
N LYS A 37 20.52 -1.37 -6.69
CA LYS A 37 21.82 -1.41 -6.04
C LYS A 37 22.47 -2.78 -6.17
N LEU A 38 21.69 -3.84 -5.97
CA LEU A 38 22.20 -5.20 -6.10
C LEU A 38 22.64 -5.49 -7.53
N SER A 39 21.92 -4.97 -8.51
CA SER A 39 22.28 -5.14 -9.91
C SER A 39 23.62 -4.49 -10.21
N LEU A 40 23.85 -3.30 -9.66
CA LEU A 40 25.11 -2.60 -9.82
C LEU A 40 26.27 -3.34 -9.15
N ILE A 41 26.02 -3.89 -7.97
CA ILE A 41 27.04 -4.63 -7.23
C ILE A 41 27.38 -5.94 -7.93
N HIS A 42 26.39 -6.54 -8.56
CA HIS A 42 26.56 -7.83 -9.24
C HIS A 42 27.39 -7.71 -10.50
N ILE A 43 27.38 -6.55 -11.10
CA ILE A 43 28.19 -6.29 -12.28
C ILE A 43 29.64 -6.01 -11.88
#